data_c8150888ef6c281319d7bcf877f3e29f
#
_entry.id   c8150888ef6c281319d7bcf877f3e29f
#
_cell.length_a   1.000
_cell.length_b   1.000
_cell.length_c   1.000
_cell.angle_alpha   90.00
_cell.angle_beta   90.00
_cell.angle_gamma   90.00
#
_symmetry.space_group_name_H-M   'P 1'
#
loop_
_entity.id
_entity.type
_entity.pdbx_description
1 polymer ?
#
loop_
_entity_poly.entity_id
_entity_poly.type
_entity_poly.pdbx_seq_one_letter_code
_entity_poly.pdbx_strand_id
1 'polypeptide(L)'
;IPANNGLLLQQQEFLQFLRQQCTANGTLLIFDEVISGFRVGFEGAAGLYHISPDIITYGKIIGGGMPVGAYGASAAIMANISPEGPVYQAGTLSGNPVAMGAGIAQLTELLKPGFYEELESKTTAFVSAIQQYAESRNYQFKIFQVGSIFWFAFTGQEHIRRADEIDGDSMNVFKTFHRELLNRGVYLGPSGYEVSFVSSAHTEADMEKAKLAI
;
A
#
# COMPACT_ATOMS: atom_id res chain seq x y z
N ILE A 1 -3.36 3.12 -5.16
CA ILE A 1 -1.98 3.66 -5.05
C ILE A 1 -1.03 2.61 -5.64
N PRO A 2 -0.25 2.92 -6.70
CA PRO A 2 0.80 2.04 -7.17
C PRO A 2 1.88 1.87 -6.09
N ALA A 3 2.11 0.63 -5.66
CA ALA A 3 3.00 0.30 -4.55
C ALA A 3 3.77 -1.03 -4.75
N ASN A 4 3.91 -1.47 -6.00
CA ASN A 4 4.71 -2.63 -6.40
C ASN A 4 5.70 -2.30 -7.54
N ASN A 5 5.84 -1.02 -7.83
CA ASN A 5 6.82 -0.46 -8.76
C ASN A 5 7.31 0.90 -8.20
N GLY A 6 7.81 0.88 -6.98
CA GLY A 6 7.96 2.05 -6.14
C GLY A 6 6.65 2.48 -5.50
N LEU A 7 6.69 3.52 -4.68
CA LEU A 7 5.51 4.18 -4.11
C LEU A 7 5.21 5.44 -4.93
N LEU A 8 4.33 5.30 -5.92
CA LEU A 8 4.04 6.36 -6.89
C LEU A 8 2.78 7.11 -6.48
N LEU A 9 2.94 8.10 -5.59
CA LEU A 9 1.82 8.91 -5.09
C LEU A 9 1.35 9.88 -6.15
N GLN A 10 0.11 9.67 -6.60
CA GLN A 10 -0.50 10.50 -7.63
C GLN A 10 -1.05 11.81 -7.05
N GLN A 11 -1.12 12.84 -7.90
CA GLN A 11 -1.76 14.10 -7.55
C GLN A 11 -3.28 13.91 -7.51
N GLN A 12 -3.93 14.55 -6.56
CA GLN A 12 -5.38 14.43 -6.38
C GLN A 12 -6.14 14.92 -7.62
N GLU A 13 -5.65 16.00 -8.25
CA GLU A 13 -6.23 16.57 -9.46
C GLU A 13 -6.24 15.59 -10.63
N PHE A 14 -5.19 14.77 -10.76
CA PHE A 14 -5.14 13.72 -11.77
C PHE A 14 -6.21 12.65 -11.53
N LEU A 15 -6.39 12.21 -10.30
CA LEU A 15 -7.41 11.21 -9.96
C LEU A 15 -8.82 11.77 -10.12
N GLN A 16 -9.03 13.03 -9.76
CA GLN A 16 -10.29 13.73 -10.01
C GLN A 16 -10.60 13.88 -11.51
N PHE A 17 -9.58 14.20 -12.31
CA PHE A 17 -9.70 14.24 -13.76
C PHE A 17 -10.10 12.86 -14.32
N LEU A 18 -9.48 11.79 -13.88
CA LEU A 18 -9.86 10.43 -14.30
C LEU A 18 -11.32 10.11 -13.94
N ARG A 19 -11.76 10.44 -12.72
CA ARG A 19 -13.17 10.25 -12.32
C ARG A 19 -14.12 11.03 -13.22
N GLN A 20 -13.79 12.27 -13.51
CA GLN A 20 -14.60 13.12 -14.40
C GLN A 20 -14.68 12.57 -15.82
N GLN A 21 -13.53 12.13 -16.38
CA GLN A 21 -13.49 11.54 -17.72
C GLN A 21 -14.27 10.24 -17.80
N CYS A 22 -14.13 9.36 -16.81
CA CYS A 22 -14.91 8.13 -16.74
C CYS A 22 -16.42 8.41 -16.70
N THR A 23 -16.84 9.36 -15.89
CA THR A 23 -18.25 9.78 -15.80
C THR A 23 -18.76 10.36 -17.12
N ALA A 24 -18.02 11.26 -17.74
CA ALA A 24 -18.40 11.91 -18.99
C ALA A 24 -18.53 10.96 -20.18
N ASN A 25 -17.78 9.86 -20.16
CA ASN A 25 -17.73 8.88 -21.25
C ASN A 25 -18.48 7.58 -20.94
N GLY A 26 -19.19 7.49 -19.81
CA GLY A 26 -19.90 6.26 -19.41
C GLY A 26 -18.95 5.07 -19.15
N THR A 27 -17.70 5.34 -18.79
CA THR A 27 -16.67 4.35 -18.50
C THR A 27 -16.62 4.08 -17.00
N LEU A 28 -16.48 2.82 -16.60
CA LEU A 28 -16.33 2.46 -15.20
C LEU A 28 -14.90 2.73 -14.71
N LEU A 29 -14.78 3.39 -13.57
CA LEU A 29 -13.50 3.58 -12.88
C LEU A 29 -13.32 2.47 -11.84
N ILE A 30 -12.25 1.72 -11.96
CA ILE A 30 -11.90 0.64 -11.03
C ILE A 30 -10.73 1.10 -10.16
N PHE A 31 -10.89 1.01 -8.83
CA PHE A 31 -9.77 1.15 -7.90
C PHE A 31 -9.29 -0.24 -7.45
N ASP A 32 -8.06 -0.55 -7.79
CA ASP A 32 -7.35 -1.69 -7.22
C ASP A 32 -6.77 -1.28 -5.85
N GLU A 33 -7.49 -1.67 -4.81
CA GLU A 33 -7.11 -1.44 -3.41
C GLU A 33 -6.49 -2.68 -2.74
N VAL A 34 -6.00 -3.61 -3.52
CA VAL A 34 -5.38 -4.85 -2.98
C VAL A 34 -4.19 -4.55 -2.07
N ILE A 35 -3.44 -3.46 -2.30
CA ILE A 35 -2.36 -3.02 -1.40
C ILE A 35 -2.84 -1.90 -0.47
N SER A 36 -3.52 -0.90 -0.99
CA SER A 36 -3.88 0.33 -0.27
C SER A 36 -5.12 0.22 0.61
N GLY A 37 -6.05 -0.65 0.25
CA GLY A 37 -7.28 -0.86 1.01
C GLY A 37 -7.01 -1.34 2.44
N PHE A 38 -7.64 -0.71 3.40
CA PHE A 38 -7.47 -0.95 4.84
C PHE A 38 -6.02 -0.73 5.34
N ARG A 39 -5.14 -0.14 4.53
CA ARG A 39 -3.75 0.12 4.89
C ARG A 39 -3.45 1.61 5.06
N VAL A 40 -3.85 2.44 4.13
CA VAL A 40 -3.66 3.90 4.22
C VAL A 40 -4.77 4.60 4.97
N GLY A 41 -5.74 3.86 5.44
CA GLY A 41 -6.94 4.25 6.16
C GLY A 41 -7.98 3.14 6.01
N PHE A 42 -9.04 3.15 6.82
CA PHE A 42 -10.08 2.13 6.73
C PHE A 42 -10.80 2.16 5.36
N GLU A 43 -10.97 3.34 4.79
CA GLU A 43 -11.57 3.56 3.47
C GLU A 43 -10.56 3.48 2.31
N GLY A 44 -9.30 3.12 2.60
CA GLY A 44 -8.25 2.97 1.59
C GLY A 44 -7.91 4.26 0.83
N ALA A 45 -7.42 4.10 -0.40
CA ALA A 45 -7.10 5.24 -1.27
C ALA A 45 -8.35 5.99 -1.74
N ALA A 46 -9.49 5.31 -1.83
CA ALA A 46 -10.77 5.96 -2.16
C ALA A 46 -11.11 7.04 -1.14
N GLY A 47 -10.99 6.74 0.16
CA GLY A 47 -11.17 7.71 1.23
C GLY A 47 -10.08 8.78 1.25
N LEU A 48 -8.82 8.37 1.14
CA LEU A 48 -7.67 9.29 1.16
C LEU A 48 -7.75 10.39 0.09
N TYR A 49 -8.18 10.03 -1.12
CA TYR A 49 -8.30 10.95 -2.26
C TYR A 49 -9.71 11.50 -2.46
N HIS A 50 -10.68 11.12 -1.64
CA HIS A 50 -12.08 11.51 -1.78
C HIS A 50 -12.65 11.22 -3.18
N ILE A 51 -12.33 10.05 -3.72
CA ILE A 51 -12.80 9.57 -5.02
C ILE A 51 -13.70 8.36 -4.82
N SER A 52 -14.89 8.39 -5.39
CA SER A 52 -15.79 7.23 -5.44
C SER A 52 -15.57 6.48 -6.75
N PRO A 53 -14.90 5.31 -6.76
CA PRO A 53 -14.81 4.47 -7.94
C PRO A 53 -16.14 3.74 -8.18
N ASP A 54 -16.34 3.22 -9.38
CA ASP A 54 -17.51 2.40 -9.71
C ASP A 54 -17.34 0.95 -9.25
N ILE A 55 -16.11 0.45 -9.27
CA ILE A 55 -15.73 -0.88 -8.77
C ILE A 55 -14.48 -0.72 -7.91
N ILE A 56 -14.44 -1.48 -6.83
CA ILE A 56 -13.28 -1.53 -5.95
C ILE A 56 -12.88 -2.98 -5.69
N THR A 57 -11.57 -3.26 -5.67
CA THR A 57 -11.04 -4.59 -5.37
C THR A 57 -10.19 -4.56 -4.12
N TYR A 58 -10.30 -5.60 -3.30
CA TYR A 58 -9.58 -5.75 -2.05
C TYR A 58 -8.87 -7.10 -1.96
N GLY A 59 -7.83 -7.16 -1.16
CA GLY A 59 -7.07 -8.36 -0.85
C GLY A 59 -6.18 -8.14 0.36
N LYS A 60 -5.16 -8.97 0.50
CA LYS A 60 -4.12 -8.84 1.55
C LYS A 60 -4.72 -8.62 2.95
N ILE A 61 -4.80 -7.38 3.42
CA ILE A 61 -5.22 -7.03 4.79
C ILE A 61 -6.59 -7.60 5.14
N ILE A 62 -7.56 -7.60 4.21
CA ILE A 62 -8.91 -8.11 4.49
C ILE A 62 -8.93 -9.58 4.91
N GLY A 63 -7.89 -10.32 4.58
CA GLY A 63 -7.78 -11.74 4.93
C GLY A 63 -7.19 -12.01 6.31
N GLY A 64 -6.63 -11.00 7.00
CA GLY A 64 -5.98 -11.21 8.29
C GLY A 64 -4.85 -12.26 8.23
N GLY A 65 -4.07 -12.28 7.14
CA GLY A 65 -3.04 -13.28 6.85
C GLY A 65 -3.53 -14.48 6.04
N MET A 66 -4.83 -14.64 5.84
CA MET A 66 -5.40 -15.70 5.02
C MET A 66 -5.65 -15.23 3.57
N PRO A 67 -5.67 -16.16 2.59
CA PRO A 67 -5.89 -15.82 1.19
C PRO A 67 -7.37 -15.43 0.96
N VAL A 68 -7.62 -14.13 0.85
CA VAL A 68 -8.93 -13.55 0.57
C VAL A 68 -8.79 -12.50 -0.52
N GLY A 69 -9.70 -12.52 -1.46
CA GLY A 69 -9.95 -11.45 -2.42
C GLY A 69 -11.43 -11.06 -2.37
N ALA A 70 -11.70 -9.78 -2.56
CA ALA A 70 -13.06 -9.28 -2.65
C ALA A 70 -13.12 -8.18 -3.72
N TYR A 71 -14.29 -7.98 -4.26
CA TYR A 71 -14.61 -6.83 -5.09
C TYR A 71 -16.04 -6.37 -4.77
N GLY A 72 -16.29 -5.11 -4.99
CA GLY A 72 -17.58 -4.51 -4.73
C GLY A 72 -17.90 -3.39 -5.70
N ALA A 73 -19.18 -3.18 -5.93
CA ALA A 73 -19.69 -2.12 -6.79
C ALA A 73 -21.15 -1.80 -6.38
N SER A 74 -21.79 -0.88 -7.11
CA SER A 74 -23.23 -0.65 -6.96
C SER A 74 -24.05 -1.92 -7.25
N ALA A 75 -25.24 -2.03 -6.67
CA ALA A 75 -26.15 -3.16 -6.92
C ALA A 75 -26.41 -3.40 -8.41
N ALA A 76 -26.51 -2.32 -9.20
CA ALA A 76 -26.72 -2.42 -10.65
C ALA A 76 -25.55 -3.09 -11.38
N ILE A 77 -24.31 -2.82 -10.95
CA ILE A 77 -23.12 -3.48 -11.52
C ILE A 77 -23.05 -4.93 -11.00
N MET A 78 -23.25 -5.14 -9.71
CA MET A 78 -23.18 -6.47 -9.09
C MET A 78 -24.26 -7.43 -9.59
N ALA A 79 -25.41 -6.96 -10.03
CA ALA A 79 -26.45 -7.77 -10.66
C ALA A 79 -26.03 -8.49 -11.96
N ASN A 80 -24.87 -8.15 -12.52
CA ASN A 80 -24.29 -8.91 -13.62
C ASN A 80 -23.61 -10.22 -13.17
N ILE A 81 -23.41 -10.41 -11.89
CA ILE A 81 -22.79 -11.62 -11.32
C ILE A 81 -23.85 -12.71 -11.12
N SER A 82 -23.47 -13.94 -11.47
CA SER A 82 -24.31 -15.12 -11.24
C SER A 82 -24.68 -15.27 -9.74
N PRO A 83 -25.94 -15.67 -9.39
CA PRO A 83 -26.99 -16.20 -10.27
C PRO A 83 -27.88 -15.13 -10.95
N GLU A 84 -27.79 -13.86 -10.58
CA GLU A 84 -28.66 -12.80 -11.11
C GLU A 84 -28.25 -12.43 -12.56
N GLY A 85 -26.96 -12.45 -12.87
CA GLY A 85 -26.41 -12.10 -14.17
C GLY A 85 -25.58 -13.22 -14.81
N PRO A 86 -25.09 -12.97 -16.04
CA PRO A 86 -24.39 -13.97 -16.83
C PRO A 86 -22.91 -14.18 -16.43
N VAL A 87 -22.35 -13.32 -15.58
CA VAL A 87 -20.92 -13.39 -15.22
C VAL A 87 -20.74 -14.43 -14.12
N TYR A 88 -20.16 -15.57 -14.51
CA TYR A 88 -19.87 -16.64 -13.56
C TYR A 88 -18.67 -16.27 -12.66
N GLN A 89 -18.83 -16.45 -11.35
CA GLN A 89 -17.76 -16.29 -10.37
C GLN A 89 -17.87 -17.43 -9.36
N ALA A 90 -16.79 -18.19 -9.20
CA ALA A 90 -16.68 -19.25 -8.21
C ALA A 90 -15.23 -19.45 -7.78
N GLY A 91 -15.05 -19.99 -6.59
CA GLY A 91 -13.77 -20.40 -6.05
C GLY A 91 -14.00 -21.36 -4.90
N THR A 92 -13.36 -22.53 -4.93
CA THR A 92 -13.55 -23.59 -3.92
C THR A 92 -13.33 -23.09 -2.48
N LEU A 93 -12.37 -22.17 -2.28
CA LEU A 93 -12.05 -21.61 -0.97
C LEU A 93 -12.72 -20.25 -0.71
N SER A 94 -13.54 -19.76 -1.64
CA SER A 94 -14.27 -18.50 -1.44
C SER A 94 -15.18 -18.58 -0.23
N GLY A 95 -15.09 -17.59 0.66
CA GLY A 95 -15.92 -17.53 1.86
C GLY A 95 -15.62 -18.60 2.89
N ASN A 96 -14.46 -19.28 2.84
CA ASN A 96 -14.14 -20.29 3.84
C ASN A 96 -14.11 -19.68 5.26
N PRO A 97 -14.65 -20.38 6.28
CA PRO A 97 -14.88 -19.80 7.59
C PRO A 97 -13.59 -19.40 8.32
N VAL A 98 -12.47 -20.05 8.07
CA VAL A 98 -11.18 -19.68 8.69
C VAL A 98 -10.70 -18.33 8.18
N ALA A 99 -10.72 -18.12 6.87
CA ALA A 99 -10.32 -16.86 6.28
C ALA A 99 -11.31 -15.73 6.63
N MET A 100 -12.61 -16.03 6.67
CA MET A 100 -13.61 -15.04 7.10
C MET A 100 -13.43 -14.65 8.57
N GLY A 101 -13.19 -15.61 9.46
CA GLY A 101 -12.92 -15.36 10.87
C GLY A 101 -11.64 -14.52 11.09
N ALA A 102 -10.56 -14.86 10.39
CA ALA A 102 -9.32 -14.08 10.42
C ALA A 102 -9.51 -12.65 9.90
N GLY A 103 -10.23 -12.49 8.78
CA GLY A 103 -10.56 -11.18 8.22
C GLY A 103 -11.40 -10.33 9.16
N ILE A 104 -12.44 -10.91 9.80
CA ILE A 104 -13.26 -10.21 10.79
C ILE A 104 -12.41 -9.73 11.96
N ALA A 105 -11.55 -10.58 12.51
CA ALA A 105 -10.64 -10.21 13.59
C ALA A 105 -9.72 -9.06 13.19
N GLN A 106 -9.11 -9.14 12.00
CA GLN A 106 -8.24 -8.09 11.46
C GLN A 106 -8.99 -6.76 11.29
N LEU A 107 -10.15 -6.78 10.63
CA LEU A 107 -10.93 -5.56 10.38
C LEU A 107 -11.47 -4.94 11.68
N THR A 108 -11.82 -5.77 12.68
CA THR A 108 -12.21 -5.29 13.99
C THR A 108 -11.07 -4.54 14.70
N GLU A 109 -9.85 -5.02 14.56
CA GLU A 109 -8.66 -4.33 15.10
C GLU A 109 -8.46 -2.97 14.42
N LEU A 110 -8.60 -2.91 13.11
CA LEU A 110 -8.45 -1.68 12.31
C LEU A 110 -9.52 -0.61 12.61
N LEU A 111 -10.67 -1.00 13.14
CA LEU A 111 -11.74 -0.07 13.53
C LEU A 111 -11.53 0.58 14.90
N LYS A 112 -10.51 0.18 15.65
CA LYS A 112 -10.22 0.81 16.95
C LYS A 112 -9.87 2.29 16.76
N PRO A 113 -10.43 3.17 17.60
CA PRO A 113 -10.07 4.58 17.57
C PRO A 113 -8.57 4.79 17.72
N GLY A 114 -7.99 5.66 16.91
CA GLY A 114 -6.56 6.00 16.95
C GLY A 114 -5.64 5.00 16.25
N PHE A 115 -6.13 3.86 15.76
CA PHE A 115 -5.29 2.82 15.15
C PHE A 115 -4.41 3.34 14.01
N TYR A 116 -5.00 4.05 13.06
CA TYR A 116 -4.27 4.56 11.90
C TYR A 116 -3.35 5.72 12.26
N GLU A 117 -3.79 6.59 13.14
CA GLU A 117 -3.00 7.74 13.61
C GLU A 117 -1.74 7.28 14.36
N GLU A 118 -1.87 6.28 15.23
CA GLU A 118 -0.74 5.70 15.96
C GLU A 118 0.24 5.01 15.00
N LEU A 119 -0.28 4.24 14.05
CA LEU A 119 0.52 3.51 13.07
C LEU A 119 1.26 4.46 12.11
N GLU A 120 0.59 5.52 11.64
CA GLU A 120 1.21 6.55 10.82
C GLU A 120 2.26 7.33 11.60
N SER A 121 1.98 7.73 12.85
CA SER A 121 2.95 8.40 13.73
C SER A 121 4.21 7.57 13.92
N LYS A 122 4.07 6.28 14.23
CA LYS A 122 5.18 5.33 14.34
C LYS A 122 6.01 5.27 13.06
N THR A 123 5.33 5.16 11.90
CA THR A 123 5.98 5.09 10.59
C THR A 123 6.73 6.38 10.28
N THR A 124 6.10 7.52 10.51
CA THR A 124 6.68 8.84 10.26
C THR A 124 7.91 9.09 11.13
N ALA A 125 7.87 8.71 12.41
CA ALA A 125 9.03 8.83 13.29
C ALA A 125 10.22 7.99 12.79
N PHE A 126 9.97 6.77 12.33
CA PHE A 126 10.97 5.89 11.73
C PHE A 126 11.56 6.46 10.45
N VAL A 127 10.71 6.81 9.49
CA VAL A 127 11.10 7.34 8.18
C VAL A 127 11.86 8.66 8.32
N SER A 128 11.36 9.59 9.16
CA SER A 128 11.99 10.90 9.34
C SER A 128 13.39 10.79 9.94
N ALA A 129 13.61 9.89 10.89
CA ALA A 129 14.92 9.70 11.50
C ALA A 129 15.96 9.22 10.46
N ILE A 130 15.58 8.28 9.59
CA ILE A 130 16.44 7.76 8.53
C ILE A 130 16.69 8.84 7.46
N GLN A 131 15.63 9.56 7.06
CA GLN A 131 15.73 10.63 6.07
C GLN A 131 16.68 11.74 6.54
N GLN A 132 16.55 12.18 7.79
CA GLN A 132 17.45 13.19 8.38
C GLN A 132 18.91 12.74 8.42
N TYR A 133 19.15 11.46 8.75
CA TYR A 133 20.51 10.91 8.69
C TYR A 133 21.06 10.93 7.27
N ALA A 134 20.29 10.47 6.28
CA ALA A 134 20.70 10.48 4.89
C ALA A 134 21.02 11.91 4.38
N GLU A 135 20.19 12.88 4.73
CA GLU A 135 20.39 14.29 4.39
C GLU A 135 21.65 14.87 5.06
N SER A 136 21.90 14.54 6.33
CA SER A 136 23.11 14.98 7.04
C SER A 136 24.41 14.47 6.40
N ARG A 137 24.33 13.40 5.63
CA ARG A 137 25.44 12.78 4.90
C ARG A 137 25.46 13.11 3.40
N ASN A 138 24.50 13.92 2.94
CA ASN A 138 24.31 14.25 1.52
C ASN A 138 24.15 13.00 0.63
N TYR A 139 23.50 11.95 1.14
CA TYR A 139 23.18 10.77 0.34
C TYR A 139 22.04 11.05 -0.65
N GLN A 140 22.18 10.54 -1.86
CA GLN A 140 21.11 10.55 -2.86
C GLN A 140 20.10 9.46 -2.50
N PHE A 141 19.30 9.74 -1.48
CA PHE A 141 18.37 8.79 -0.86
C PHE A 141 17.14 9.51 -0.35
N LYS A 142 15.99 9.04 -0.74
CA LYS A 142 14.68 9.55 -0.33
C LYS A 142 13.80 8.41 0.16
N ILE A 143 12.92 8.73 1.11
CA ILE A 143 11.90 7.80 1.57
C ILE A 143 10.54 8.43 1.27
N PHE A 144 9.79 7.80 0.38
CA PHE A 144 8.40 8.17 0.12
C PHE A 144 7.50 7.41 1.06
N GLN A 145 6.48 8.06 1.62
CA GLN A 145 5.58 7.49 2.63
C GLN A 145 4.13 7.90 2.38
N VAL A 146 3.21 6.99 2.67
CA VAL A 146 1.78 7.24 2.86
C VAL A 146 1.23 6.28 3.90
N GLY A 147 0.66 6.80 4.99
CA GLY A 147 0.25 5.99 6.14
C GLY A 147 1.40 5.12 6.64
N SER A 148 1.19 3.81 6.67
CA SER A 148 2.20 2.82 7.10
C SER A 148 3.02 2.21 5.95
N ILE A 149 2.85 2.70 4.73
CA ILE A 149 3.62 2.28 3.55
C ILE A 149 4.80 3.23 3.38
N PHE A 150 5.98 2.70 3.13
CA PHE A 150 7.13 3.51 2.74
C PHE A 150 7.99 2.80 1.69
N TRP A 151 8.75 3.58 0.94
CA TRP A 151 9.63 3.10 -0.10
C TRP A 151 10.99 3.79 -0.03
N PHE A 152 12.05 2.99 -0.03
CA PHE A 152 13.41 3.47 -0.12
C PHE A 152 13.81 3.70 -1.58
N ALA A 153 14.06 4.94 -1.95
CA ALA A 153 14.49 5.31 -3.29
C ALA A 153 15.89 5.92 -3.28
N PHE A 154 16.78 5.38 -4.08
CA PHE A 154 18.14 5.92 -4.25
C PHE A 154 18.11 6.99 -5.34
N THR A 155 17.73 8.19 -4.96
CA THR A 155 17.47 9.32 -5.85
C THR A 155 17.65 10.65 -5.13
N GLY A 156 17.95 11.70 -5.89
CA GLY A 156 17.86 13.09 -5.43
C GLY A 156 16.52 13.78 -5.75
N GLN A 157 15.60 13.08 -6.41
CA GLN A 157 14.32 13.67 -6.81
C GLN A 157 13.38 13.83 -5.60
N GLU A 158 12.69 14.96 -5.52
CA GLU A 158 11.71 15.23 -4.46
C GLU A 158 10.38 14.48 -4.69
N HIS A 159 10.09 14.13 -5.94
CA HIS A 159 8.87 13.41 -6.31
C HIS A 159 9.17 12.41 -7.42
N ILE A 160 8.62 11.23 -7.30
CA ILE A 160 8.56 10.21 -8.35
C ILE A 160 7.09 9.81 -8.47
N ARG A 161 6.48 10.04 -9.63
CA ARG A 161 5.06 9.76 -9.88
C ARG A 161 4.82 8.75 -11.00
N ARG A 162 5.85 8.49 -11.79
CA ARG A 162 5.81 7.55 -12.91
C ARG A 162 6.96 6.58 -12.84
N ALA A 163 6.75 5.38 -13.35
CA ALA A 163 7.74 4.32 -13.31
C ALA A 163 9.01 4.65 -14.12
N ASP A 164 8.87 5.42 -15.20
CA ASP A 164 9.99 5.86 -16.04
C ASP A 164 10.85 6.98 -15.43
N GLU A 165 10.42 7.53 -14.29
CA GLU A 165 11.22 8.47 -13.48
C GLU A 165 12.15 7.74 -12.50
N ILE A 166 11.99 6.43 -12.32
CA ILE A 166 12.85 5.64 -11.45
C ILE A 166 14.14 5.31 -12.22
N ASP A 167 15.27 5.74 -11.70
CA ASP A 167 16.57 5.38 -12.26
C ASP A 167 16.84 3.88 -12.10
N GLY A 168 16.94 3.17 -13.23
CA GLY A 168 17.23 1.74 -13.25
C GLY A 168 18.56 1.36 -12.60
N ASP A 169 19.57 2.21 -12.67
CA ASP A 169 20.87 1.98 -12.04
C ASP A 169 20.80 2.02 -10.51
N SER A 170 19.80 2.70 -9.94
CA SER A 170 19.56 2.72 -8.50
C SER A 170 19.31 1.31 -7.91
N MET A 171 18.86 0.36 -8.75
CA MET A 171 18.67 -1.03 -8.35
C MET A 171 19.99 -1.74 -8.00
N ASN A 172 21.12 -1.33 -8.55
CA ASN A 172 22.42 -1.87 -8.17
C ASN A 172 22.85 -1.39 -6.77
N VAL A 173 22.51 -0.16 -6.42
CA VAL A 173 22.71 0.37 -5.06
C VAL A 173 21.81 -0.37 -4.08
N PHE A 174 20.54 -0.56 -4.43
CA PHE A 174 19.59 -1.32 -3.61
C PHE A 174 20.06 -2.75 -3.31
N LYS A 175 20.62 -3.46 -4.28
CA LYS A 175 21.15 -4.83 -4.05
C LYS A 175 22.19 -4.87 -2.94
N THR A 176 23.09 -3.88 -2.91
CA THR A 176 24.11 -3.78 -1.86
C THR A 176 23.47 -3.43 -0.52
N PHE A 177 22.60 -2.44 -0.50
CA PHE A 177 21.85 -2.03 0.69
C PHE A 177 21.04 -3.19 1.28
N HIS A 178 20.26 -3.89 0.47
CA HIS A 178 19.47 -5.06 0.89
C HIS A 178 20.34 -6.14 1.52
N ARG A 179 21.48 -6.47 0.89
CA ARG A 179 22.40 -7.49 1.43
C ARG A 179 22.97 -7.07 2.78
N GLU A 180 23.38 -5.82 2.93
CA GLU A 180 23.93 -5.33 4.21
C GLU A 180 22.88 -5.31 5.31
N LEU A 181 21.63 -4.94 5.00
CA LEU A 181 20.52 -5.01 5.94
C LEU A 181 20.22 -6.45 6.37
N LEU A 182 20.22 -7.37 5.41
CA LEU A 182 20.00 -8.80 5.70
C LEU A 182 21.09 -9.35 6.64
N ASN A 183 22.35 -8.97 6.42
CA ASN A 183 23.47 -9.34 7.29
C ASN A 183 23.32 -8.78 8.72
N ARG A 184 22.60 -7.65 8.88
CA ARG A 184 22.29 -7.03 10.17
C ARG A 184 20.95 -7.51 10.76
N GLY A 185 20.31 -8.49 10.13
CA GLY A 185 19.05 -9.10 10.58
C GLY A 185 17.81 -8.26 10.31
N VAL A 186 17.85 -7.40 9.28
CA VAL A 186 16.69 -6.66 8.77
C VAL A 186 16.39 -7.15 7.36
N TYR A 187 15.20 -7.74 7.18
CA TYR A 187 14.73 -8.23 5.89
C TYR A 187 13.79 -7.21 5.23
N LEU A 188 14.13 -6.79 4.03
CA LEU A 188 13.26 -6.04 3.11
C LEU A 188 12.85 -6.95 1.95
N GLY A 189 11.87 -6.53 1.16
CA GLY A 189 11.58 -7.17 -0.11
C GLY A 189 12.83 -7.24 -1.02
N PRO A 190 12.97 -8.29 -1.86
CA PRO A 190 14.20 -8.52 -2.62
C PRO A 190 14.40 -7.58 -3.81
N SER A 191 13.42 -6.74 -4.10
CA SER A 191 13.45 -5.78 -5.20
C SER A 191 13.38 -4.35 -4.70
N GLY A 192 14.22 -3.45 -5.23
CA GLY A 192 14.16 -2.02 -4.94
C GLY A 192 12.90 -1.31 -5.43
N TYR A 193 12.05 -2.00 -6.18
CA TYR A 193 10.72 -1.53 -6.56
C TYR A 193 9.63 -1.86 -5.55
N GLU A 194 9.91 -2.72 -4.57
CA GLU A 194 8.94 -3.08 -3.54
C GLU A 194 8.89 -2.05 -2.43
N VAL A 195 7.69 -1.79 -1.96
CA VAL A 195 7.47 -0.97 -0.77
C VAL A 195 7.62 -1.81 0.50
N SER A 196 7.87 -1.14 1.59
CA SER A 196 7.92 -1.72 2.93
C SER A 196 6.77 -1.22 3.79
N PHE A 197 6.49 -1.93 4.88
CA PHE A 197 5.34 -1.66 5.73
C PHE A 197 5.73 -1.67 7.20
N VAL A 198 5.25 -0.68 7.95
CA VAL A 198 5.20 -0.76 9.40
C VAL A 198 3.86 -1.39 9.80
N SER A 199 3.89 -2.24 10.82
CA SER A 199 2.68 -2.83 11.40
C SER A 199 2.56 -2.46 12.89
N SER A 200 1.37 -2.61 13.44
CA SER A 200 1.13 -2.42 14.87
C SER A 200 1.95 -3.39 15.75
N ALA A 201 2.30 -4.55 15.19
CA ALA A 201 3.09 -5.57 15.87
C ALA A 201 4.59 -5.22 15.99
N HIS A 202 5.12 -4.30 15.19
CA HIS A 202 6.50 -3.84 15.37
C HIS A 202 6.61 -3.05 16.68
N THR A 203 7.50 -3.51 17.55
CA THR A 203 7.81 -2.82 18.81
C THR A 203 8.77 -1.65 18.58
N GLU A 204 8.91 -0.77 19.58
CA GLU A 204 9.94 0.29 19.54
C GLU A 204 11.35 -0.29 19.37
N ALA A 205 11.63 -1.43 20.02
CA ALA A 205 12.92 -2.11 19.90
C ALA A 205 13.17 -2.62 18.48
N ASP A 206 12.13 -3.12 17.78
CA ASP A 206 12.25 -3.54 16.37
C ASP A 206 12.54 -2.33 15.47
N MET A 207 11.83 -1.23 15.67
CA MET A 207 12.02 0.01 14.92
C MET A 207 13.42 0.60 15.15
N GLU A 208 13.89 0.60 16.41
CA GLU A 208 15.23 1.07 16.73
C GLU A 208 16.33 0.21 16.12
N LYS A 209 16.18 -1.12 16.21
CA LYS A 209 17.09 -2.07 15.56
C LYS A 209 17.17 -1.82 14.06
N ALA A 210 16.03 -1.63 13.40
CA ALA A 210 15.98 -1.36 11.97
C ALA A 210 16.66 -0.03 11.62
N LYS A 211 16.42 1.05 12.38
CA LYS A 211 17.10 2.34 12.20
C LYS A 211 18.63 2.23 12.30
N LEU A 212 19.11 1.51 13.30
CA LEU A 212 20.56 1.34 13.52
C LEU A 212 21.22 0.46 12.44
N ALA A 213 20.44 -0.37 11.76
CA ALA A 213 20.93 -1.20 10.67
C ALA A 213 21.03 -0.45 9.33
N ILE A 214 20.17 0.55 9.14
CA ILE A 214 20.11 1.42 7.96
C ILE A 214 21.14 2.53 8.05
#